data_4551871f5b20e031d907032a22de2fc2
#
_entry.id   4551871f5b20e031d907032a22de2fc2
#
_cell.length_a   1.000
_cell.length_b   1.000
_cell.length_c   1.000
_cell.angle_alpha   90.00
_cell.angle_beta   90.00
_cell.angle_gamma   90.00
#
_symmetry.space_group_name_H-M   'P 1'
#
loop_
_entity.id
_entity.type
_entity.pdbx_description
1 polymer ?
#
loop_
_entity_poly.entity_id
_entity_poly.type
_entity_poly.pdbx_seq_one_letter_code
_entity_poly.pdbx_strand_id
1 'polypeptide(L)'
;VSGKPRATLLVLGVILVVLAGAPAPTSAATTTARPAAPSIPAGAQPQLASDPAQVADDLVADEHALRDASTGEAALAAAAHREQAAYRAIGRHPEWDATIRPRIPASLLDVYDRNVDARRQLTAMTAVRDTLPAWSIEPPAPADELLGYYHQAESESGVGWNYLAAINLVETRLGSIHGVSTAGARGPMQFLPGTFASYGQGGDINSPHDSIMAAGRMLAANGFVGDRDHAIYRYNHANEYVRAVDQYAALIGSDPATFAGFYRWDVYCNTTAGDVLLPIGYAASSPIPAAEYVASHPQ
;
A
#
# COMPACT_ATOMS: atom_id res chain seq x y z
N VAL A 1 18.02 11.81 41.50
CA VAL A 1 18.29 10.76 40.50
C VAL A 1 16.98 10.03 40.29
N SER A 2 16.23 10.44 39.28
CA SER A 2 14.95 9.81 38.88
C SER A 2 15.11 9.25 37.48
N GLY A 3 15.33 7.94 37.39
CA GLY A 3 15.39 7.21 36.15
C GLY A 3 13.98 6.98 35.60
N LYS A 4 13.67 7.56 34.46
CA LYS A 4 12.47 7.22 33.69
C LYS A 4 12.66 5.85 33.02
N PRO A 5 11.65 4.97 33.04
CA PRO A 5 11.75 3.70 32.35
C PRO A 5 11.76 3.92 30.84
N ARG A 6 12.75 3.35 30.16
CA ARG A 6 12.79 3.21 28.72
C ARG A 6 11.72 2.20 28.30
N ALA A 7 10.67 2.66 27.66
CA ALA A 7 9.74 1.78 26.98
C ALA A 7 10.43 1.25 25.72
N THR A 8 10.84 0.00 25.76
CA THR A 8 11.26 -0.76 24.57
C THR A 8 9.99 -1.13 23.81
N LEU A 9 9.71 -0.40 22.75
CA LEU A 9 8.62 -0.73 21.85
C LEU A 9 9.12 -1.77 20.86
N LEU A 10 8.64 -3.00 21.02
CA LEU A 10 8.93 -4.10 20.10
C LEU A 10 8.00 -3.97 18.88
N VAL A 11 8.60 -3.90 17.71
CA VAL A 11 7.91 -3.78 16.43
C VAL A 11 7.69 -5.14 15.81
N LEU A 12 6.48 -5.31 15.36
CA LEU A 12 6.00 -6.09 14.23
C LEU A 12 6.37 -7.58 14.13
N GLY A 13 5.49 -8.35 14.59
CA GLY A 13 5.21 -9.66 14.01
C GLY A 13 3.70 -9.80 13.95
N VAL A 14 3.14 -9.84 12.75
CA VAL A 14 1.74 -10.18 12.58
C VAL A 14 1.57 -11.66 12.91
N ILE A 15 1.09 -12.03 14.10
CA ILE A 15 0.65 -13.40 14.43
C ILE A 15 -0.70 -13.37 15.17
N LEU A 16 -1.54 -14.10 14.67
CA LEU A 16 -2.78 -14.80 14.82
C LEU A 16 -3.13 -15.32 16.23
N VAL A 17 -4.39 -15.22 16.62
CA VAL A 17 -5.13 -16.34 17.26
C VAL A 17 -6.62 -16.32 16.89
N VAL A 18 -7.13 -17.51 16.65
CA VAL A 18 -8.40 -17.98 16.12
C VAL A 18 -9.47 -18.06 17.21
N LEU A 19 -10.76 -17.84 16.88
CA LEU A 19 -11.81 -18.82 17.19
C LEU A 19 -13.13 -18.52 16.45
N ALA A 20 -13.85 -19.61 16.20
CA ALA A 20 -14.83 -19.90 15.17
C ALA A 20 -16.29 -19.54 15.47
N GLY A 21 -17.12 -19.57 14.43
CA GLY A 21 -18.56 -19.66 14.51
C GLY A 21 -19.29 -19.33 13.21
N ALA A 22 -19.78 -20.34 12.50
CA ALA A 22 -20.68 -20.27 11.35
C ALA A 22 -22.15 -20.48 11.82
N PRO A 23 -23.24 -20.53 10.99
CA PRO A 23 -23.32 -20.55 9.52
C PRO A 23 -24.55 -19.89 8.83
N ALA A 24 -24.48 -19.76 7.50
CA ALA A 24 -25.37 -20.27 6.43
C ALA A 24 -26.65 -19.51 6.00
N PRO A 25 -27.31 -19.90 4.86
CA PRO A 25 -27.32 -19.12 3.61
C PRO A 25 -28.74 -18.82 3.07
N THR A 26 -28.89 -18.11 1.96
CA THR A 26 -30.04 -18.27 1.01
C THR A 26 -29.78 -17.53 -0.33
N SER A 27 -29.79 -18.18 -1.32
CA SER A 27 -30.53 -18.52 -2.53
C SER A 27 -30.89 -17.41 -3.53
N ALA A 28 -30.70 -17.75 -4.79
CA ALA A 28 -30.58 -17.02 -6.01
C ALA A 28 -31.91 -16.55 -6.68
N ALA A 29 -31.74 -15.62 -7.64
CA ALA A 29 -32.63 -15.47 -8.79
C ALA A 29 -31.81 -15.16 -10.05
N THR A 30 -32.06 -15.94 -11.10
CA THR A 30 -31.37 -15.94 -12.39
C THR A 30 -32.02 -14.97 -13.36
N THR A 31 -31.22 -14.15 -14.02
CA THR A 31 -31.66 -13.42 -15.24
C THR A 31 -30.57 -13.56 -16.30
N THR A 32 -30.94 -14.10 -17.44
CA THR A 32 -30.10 -14.33 -18.62
C THR A 32 -29.79 -13.04 -19.34
N ALA A 33 -28.52 -12.75 -19.60
CA ALA A 33 -28.03 -11.65 -20.42
C ALA A 33 -26.98 -12.11 -21.44
N ARG A 34 -26.97 -11.43 -22.57
CA ARG A 34 -26.15 -11.50 -23.79
C ARG A 34 -24.65 -11.71 -23.51
N PRO A 35 -23.90 -12.45 -24.35
CA PRO A 35 -22.47 -12.63 -24.15
C PRO A 35 -21.72 -11.30 -24.30
N ALA A 36 -21.18 -10.83 -23.17
CA ALA A 36 -20.22 -9.76 -23.12
C ALA A 36 -18.82 -10.31 -23.48
N ALA A 37 -17.97 -9.43 -24.02
CA ALA A 37 -16.55 -9.71 -24.19
C ALA A 37 -15.94 -10.27 -22.88
N PRO A 38 -14.88 -11.07 -22.94
CA PRO A 38 -14.26 -11.61 -21.73
C PRO A 38 -13.83 -10.47 -20.82
N SER A 39 -14.67 -10.17 -19.84
CA SER A 39 -14.29 -9.28 -18.75
C SER A 39 -13.32 -10.06 -17.87
N ILE A 40 -12.14 -9.50 -17.64
CA ILE A 40 -11.27 -9.96 -16.55
C ILE A 40 -12.17 -10.01 -15.30
N PRO A 41 -12.25 -11.16 -14.60
CA PRO A 41 -13.05 -11.23 -13.39
C PRO A 41 -12.65 -10.10 -12.44
N ALA A 42 -13.61 -9.41 -11.85
CA ALA A 42 -13.30 -8.41 -10.84
C ALA A 42 -12.49 -9.09 -9.73
N GLY A 43 -11.28 -8.61 -9.50
CA GLY A 43 -10.36 -9.17 -8.51
C GLY A 43 -9.28 -10.12 -9.08
N ALA A 44 -9.20 -10.33 -10.40
CA ALA A 44 -8.07 -11.04 -11.00
C ALA A 44 -6.86 -10.09 -11.16
N GLN A 45 -5.67 -10.60 -10.86
CA GLN A 45 -4.42 -9.87 -11.08
C GLN A 45 -4.16 -9.64 -12.57
N PRO A 46 -3.50 -8.52 -12.94
CA PRO A 46 -2.98 -8.36 -14.29
C PRO A 46 -2.01 -9.49 -14.64
N GLN A 47 -2.19 -10.10 -15.78
CA GLN A 47 -1.26 -11.11 -16.29
C GLN A 47 -0.04 -10.41 -16.88
N LEU A 48 1.13 -10.64 -16.28
CA LEU A 48 2.41 -10.16 -16.82
C LEU A 48 2.95 -11.12 -17.87
N ALA A 49 3.72 -10.59 -18.80
CA ALA A 49 4.49 -11.41 -19.72
C ALA A 49 5.47 -12.31 -18.95
N SER A 50 5.76 -13.49 -19.50
CA SER A 50 6.77 -14.40 -18.92
C SER A 50 8.22 -14.00 -19.28
N ASP A 51 8.40 -13.21 -20.35
CA ASP A 51 9.68 -12.66 -20.75
C ASP A 51 9.96 -11.33 -20.02
N PRO A 52 11.05 -11.22 -19.24
CA PRO A 52 11.41 -9.97 -18.57
C PRO A 52 11.61 -8.79 -19.53
N ALA A 53 12.03 -9.04 -20.76
CA ALA A 53 12.16 -7.99 -21.75
C ALA A 53 10.79 -7.39 -22.13
N GLN A 54 9.77 -8.22 -22.28
CA GLN A 54 8.41 -7.76 -22.53
C GLN A 54 7.80 -7.08 -21.31
N VAL A 55 8.09 -7.56 -20.09
CA VAL A 55 7.68 -6.87 -18.84
C VAL A 55 8.24 -5.45 -18.80
N ALA A 56 9.49 -5.23 -19.24
CA ALA A 56 10.07 -3.90 -19.30
C ALA A 56 9.34 -3.00 -20.32
N ASP A 57 9.09 -3.51 -21.52
CA ASP A 57 8.44 -2.75 -22.59
C ASP A 57 6.98 -2.40 -22.19
N ASP A 58 6.25 -3.33 -21.58
CA ASP A 58 4.89 -3.11 -21.06
C ASP A 58 4.89 -2.08 -19.91
N LEU A 59 5.83 -2.18 -18.96
CA LEU A 59 5.98 -1.21 -17.87
C LEU A 59 6.25 0.21 -18.40
N VAL A 60 7.11 0.36 -19.39
CA VAL A 60 7.39 1.66 -20.02
C VAL A 60 6.11 2.23 -20.67
N ALA A 61 5.32 1.37 -21.32
CA ALA A 61 4.05 1.79 -21.90
C ALA A 61 3.03 2.23 -20.83
N ASP A 62 2.95 1.52 -19.70
CA ASP A 62 2.08 1.87 -18.57
C ASP A 62 2.51 3.19 -17.92
N GLU A 63 3.82 3.39 -17.69
CA GLU A 63 4.35 4.65 -17.14
C GLU A 63 4.07 5.85 -18.06
N HIS A 64 4.11 5.66 -19.37
CA HIS A 64 3.71 6.70 -20.32
C HIS A 64 2.19 6.96 -20.28
N ALA A 65 1.36 5.90 -20.21
CA ALA A 65 -0.09 6.03 -20.14
C ALA A 65 -0.53 6.79 -18.87
N LEU A 66 0.14 6.54 -17.74
CA LEU A 66 -0.13 7.24 -16.47
C LEU A 66 0.18 8.74 -16.52
N ARG A 67 1.08 9.17 -17.42
CA ARG A 67 1.48 10.58 -17.60
C ARG A 67 0.80 11.27 -18.77
N ASP A 68 0.07 10.53 -19.59
CA ASP A 68 -0.66 11.10 -20.72
C ASP A 68 -2.04 11.61 -20.26
N ALA A 69 -2.22 12.92 -20.25
CA ALA A 69 -3.49 13.56 -19.85
C ALA A 69 -4.69 13.19 -20.74
N SER A 70 -4.44 12.58 -21.90
CA SER A 70 -5.51 12.09 -22.80
C SER A 70 -5.99 10.68 -22.45
N THR A 71 -5.28 9.97 -21.57
CA THR A 71 -5.64 8.60 -21.17
C THR A 71 -6.91 8.62 -20.31
N GLY A 72 -7.94 7.91 -20.76
CA GLY A 72 -9.22 7.80 -20.02
C GLY A 72 -9.09 6.96 -18.75
N GLU A 73 -10.00 7.18 -17.80
CA GLU A 73 -9.94 6.59 -16.44
C GLU A 73 -9.77 5.05 -16.43
N ALA A 74 -10.51 4.33 -17.27
CA ALA A 74 -10.39 2.86 -17.32
C ALA A 74 -8.99 2.39 -17.79
N ALA A 75 -8.37 3.14 -18.71
CA ALA A 75 -7.01 2.85 -19.18
C ALA A 75 -5.96 3.23 -18.14
N LEU A 76 -6.15 4.35 -17.42
CA LEU A 76 -5.31 4.75 -16.30
C LEU A 76 -5.33 3.70 -15.17
N ALA A 77 -6.52 3.23 -14.80
CA ALA A 77 -6.65 2.18 -13.78
C ALA A 77 -5.94 0.88 -14.22
N ALA A 78 -6.16 0.46 -15.47
CA ALA A 78 -5.52 -0.73 -16.01
C ALA A 78 -3.98 -0.60 -16.07
N ALA A 79 -3.45 0.57 -16.45
CA ALA A 79 -2.02 0.84 -16.46
C ALA A 79 -1.44 0.82 -15.04
N ALA A 80 -2.10 1.45 -14.06
CA ALA A 80 -1.66 1.48 -12.67
C ALA A 80 -1.63 0.07 -12.03
N HIS A 81 -2.62 -0.77 -12.33
CA HIS A 81 -2.65 -2.16 -11.83
C HIS A 81 -1.52 -2.99 -12.43
N ARG A 82 -1.26 -2.88 -13.77
CA ARG A 82 -0.14 -3.60 -14.41
C ARG A 82 1.21 -3.09 -13.93
N GLU A 83 1.39 -1.76 -13.84
CA GLU A 83 2.57 -1.12 -13.26
C GLU A 83 2.86 -1.67 -11.86
N GLN A 84 1.87 -1.70 -10.98
CA GLN A 84 2.01 -2.25 -9.62
C GLN A 84 2.42 -3.72 -9.64
N ALA A 85 1.77 -4.54 -10.46
CA ALA A 85 2.08 -5.97 -10.59
C ALA A 85 3.51 -6.16 -11.13
N ALA A 86 3.93 -5.36 -12.12
CA ALA A 86 5.29 -5.39 -12.67
C ALA A 86 6.34 -5.04 -11.61
N TYR A 87 6.18 -3.93 -10.87
CA TYR A 87 7.12 -3.58 -9.80
C TYR A 87 7.15 -4.60 -8.67
N ARG A 88 6.02 -5.25 -8.35
CA ARG A 88 5.98 -6.35 -7.38
C ARG A 88 6.76 -7.57 -7.87
N ALA A 89 6.63 -7.94 -9.15
CA ALA A 89 7.38 -9.04 -9.75
C ALA A 89 8.88 -8.72 -9.82
N ILE A 90 9.26 -7.56 -10.35
CA ILE A 90 10.66 -7.10 -10.48
C ILE A 90 11.34 -7.02 -9.10
N GLY A 91 10.62 -6.55 -8.10
CA GLY A 91 11.12 -6.50 -6.72
C GLY A 91 11.53 -7.87 -6.17
N ARG A 92 10.86 -8.96 -6.59
CA ARG A 92 11.16 -10.35 -6.20
C ARG A 92 12.16 -11.06 -7.08
N HIS A 93 12.40 -10.54 -8.28
CA HIS A 93 13.25 -11.13 -9.31
C HIS A 93 14.49 -10.25 -9.60
N PRO A 94 15.44 -10.12 -8.65
CA PRO A 94 16.64 -9.29 -8.88
C PRO A 94 17.48 -9.76 -10.08
N GLU A 95 17.37 -11.02 -10.47
CA GLU A 95 17.99 -11.58 -11.68
C GLU A 95 17.48 -10.95 -12.98
N TRP A 96 16.32 -10.31 -12.96
CA TRP A 96 15.77 -9.60 -14.12
C TRP A 96 16.40 -8.22 -14.36
N ASP A 97 17.14 -7.67 -13.39
CA ASP A 97 17.71 -6.32 -13.48
C ASP A 97 18.60 -6.13 -14.71
N ALA A 98 19.40 -7.15 -15.04
CA ALA A 98 20.28 -7.11 -16.18
C ALA A 98 19.54 -7.02 -17.53
N THR A 99 18.28 -7.47 -17.59
CA THR A 99 17.43 -7.43 -18.78
C THR A 99 16.53 -6.19 -18.79
N ILE A 100 15.88 -5.87 -17.67
CA ILE A 100 14.86 -4.83 -17.60
C ILE A 100 15.47 -3.44 -17.54
N ARG A 101 16.37 -3.18 -16.58
CA ARG A 101 16.86 -1.82 -16.32
C ARG A 101 17.49 -1.14 -17.57
N PRO A 102 18.27 -1.83 -18.44
CA PRO A 102 18.79 -1.23 -19.67
C PRO A 102 17.72 -0.85 -20.71
N ARG A 103 16.50 -1.39 -20.60
CA ARG A 103 15.36 -1.08 -21.48
C ARG A 103 14.56 0.13 -21.02
N ILE A 104 14.73 0.56 -19.78
CA ILE A 104 14.03 1.73 -19.25
C ILE A 104 14.62 3.01 -19.84
N PRO A 105 13.81 3.88 -20.48
CA PRO A 105 14.27 5.17 -20.98
C PRO A 105 14.85 6.03 -19.85
N ALA A 106 15.85 6.87 -20.18
CA ALA A 106 16.50 7.75 -19.20
C ALA A 106 15.50 8.65 -18.44
N SER A 107 14.42 9.07 -19.09
CA SER A 107 13.35 9.88 -18.48
C SER A 107 12.54 9.17 -17.40
N LEU A 108 12.51 7.83 -17.42
CA LEU A 108 11.77 6.98 -16.45
C LEU A 108 12.72 6.25 -15.49
N LEU A 109 14.03 6.38 -15.66
CA LEU A 109 14.99 5.55 -14.92
C LEU A 109 14.94 5.82 -13.40
N ASP A 110 14.79 7.08 -12.97
CA ASP A 110 14.65 7.42 -11.55
C ASP A 110 13.34 6.85 -10.96
N VAL A 111 12.23 6.92 -11.72
CA VAL A 111 10.95 6.32 -11.33
C VAL A 111 11.08 4.82 -11.16
N TYR A 112 11.70 4.15 -12.12
CA TYR A 112 11.95 2.72 -12.07
C TYR A 112 12.83 2.32 -10.88
N ASP A 113 14.01 2.94 -10.73
CA ASP A 113 14.96 2.60 -9.67
C ASP A 113 14.34 2.78 -8.27
N ARG A 114 13.60 3.86 -8.05
CA ARG A 114 12.92 4.13 -6.77
C ARG A 114 11.80 3.15 -6.46
N ASN A 115 10.94 2.85 -7.44
CA ASN A 115 9.87 1.87 -7.23
C ASN A 115 10.43 0.47 -6.92
N VAL A 116 11.45 0.04 -7.67
CA VAL A 116 12.10 -1.26 -7.45
C VAL A 116 12.75 -1.32 -6.07
N ASP A 117 13.47 -0.26 -5.67
CA ASP A 117 14.07 -0.20 -4.34
C ASP A 117 13.01 -0.24 -3.24
N ALA A 118 11.98 0.61 -3.31
CA ALA A 118 10.89 0.61 -2.33
C ALA A 118 10.24 -0.78 -2.21
N ARG A 119 9.97 -1.44 -3.33
CA ARG A 119 9.38 -2.79 -3.32
C ARG A 119 10.29 -3.83 -2.68
N ARG A 120 11.60 -3.76 -2.92
CA ARG A 120 12.59 -4.66 -2.30
C ARG A 120 12.67 -4.45 -0.81
N GLN A 121 12.70 -3.20 -0.34
CA GLN A 121 12.69 -2.89 1.08
C GLN A 121 11.41 -3.43 1.76
N LEU A 122 10.24 -3.17 1.21
CA LEU A 122 8.98 -3.69 1.76
C LEU A 122 8.91 -5.22 1.72
N THR A 123 9.43 -5.85 0.68
CA THR A 123 9.50 -7.33 0.59
C THR A 123 10.40 -7.90 1.67
N ALA A 124 11.56 -7.28 1.93
CA ALA A 124 12.52 -7.74 2.94
C ALA A 124 11.94 -7.72 4.37
N MET A 125 11.03 -6.77 4.67
CA MET A 125 10.40 -6.66 5.99
C MET A 125 9.05 -7.38 6.11
N THR A 126 8.50 -7.91 5.02
CA THR A 126 7.18 -8.53 5.01
C THR A 126 7.29 -10.05 5.07
N ALA A 127 6.78 -10.66 6.13
CA ALA A 127 6.74 -12.12 6.24
C ALA A 127 5.76 -12.73 5.21
N VAL A 128 6.15 -13.87 4.64
CA VAL A 128 5.25 -14.71 3.85
C VAL A 128 4.25 -15.39 4.78
N ARG A 129 2.96 -15.38 4.43
CA ARG A 129 1.88 -15.93 5.25
C ARG A 129 1.19 -17.10 4.59
N ASP A 130 0.64 -18.00 5.38
CA ASP A 130 -0.24 -19.07 4.92
C ASP A 130 -1.72 -18.67 4.92
N THR A 131 -2.04 -17.53 5.54
CA THR A 131 -3.41 -17.02 5.65
C THR A 131 -3.51 -15.56 5.19
N LEU A 132 -4.68 -15.19 4.67
CA LEU A 132 -5.09 -13.81 4.44
C LEU A 132 -5.61 -13.20 5.75
N PRO A 133 -5.40 -11.91 5.97
CA PRO A 133 -5.79 -11.25 7.21
C PRO A 133 -7.32 -11.02 7.31
N ALA A 134 -7.79 -10.89 8.55
CA ALA A 134 -9.15 -10.48 8.85
C ALA A 134 -9.29 -8.96 8.64
N TRP A 135 -9.34 -8.55 7.38
CA TRP A 135 -9.50 -7.16 6.95
C TRP A 135 -10.78 -6.97 6.15
N SER A 136 -11.21 -5.70 6.01
CA SER A 136 -12.04 -5.27 4.89
C SER A 136 -11.24 -4.32 4.00
N ILE A 137 -11.47 -4.41 2.69
CA ILE A 137 -10.85 -3.54 1.69
C ILE A 137 -11.96 -2.67 1.09
N GLU A 138 -11.81 -1.38 1.29
CA GLU A 138 -12.76 -0.37 0.87
C GLU A 138 -12.08 0.66 -0.05
N PRO A 139 -12.84 1.39 -0.89
CA PRO A 139 -12.26 2.51 -1.60
C PRO A 139 -11.61 3.51 -0.63
N PRO A 140 -10.43 4.05 -0.93
CA PRO A 140 -9.87 5.13 -0.10
C PRO A 140 -10.78 6.37 -0.20
N ALA A 141 -10.58 7.33 0.70
CA ALA A 141 -11.21 8.64 0.57
C ALA A 141 -10.84 9.27 -0.79
N PRO A 142 -11.67 10.16 -1.36
CA PRO A 142 -11.38 10.84 -2.63
C PRO A 142 -9.98 11.42 -2.67
N ALA A 143 -9.32 11.33 -3.83
CA ALA A 143 -7.91 11.72 -3.97
C ALA A 143 -7.65 13.18 -3.62
N ASP A 144 -8.57 14.07 -4.00
CA ASP A 144 -8.52 15.50 -3.69
C ASP A 144 -8.71 15.79 -2.19
N GLU A 145 -9.57 15.04 -1.51
CA GLU A 145 -9.70 15.13 -0.05
C GLU A 145 -8.41 14.68 0.66
N LEU A 146 -7.84 13.54 0.26
CA LEU A 146 -6.57 13.07 0.82
C LEU A 146 -5.45 14.07 0.61
N LEU A 147 -5.30 14.63 -0.59
CA LEU A 147 -4.33 15.68 -0.88
C LEU A 147 -4.57 16.92 0.00
N GLY A 148 -5.84 17.32 0.20
CA GLY A 148 -6.21 18.38 1.11
C GLY A 148 -5.75 18.12 2.54
N TYR A 149 -5.94 16.91 3.06
CA TYR A 149 -5.50 16.51 4.41
C TYR A 149 -3.98 16.50 4.55
N TYR A 150 -3.26 15.97 3.54
CA TYR A 150 -1.79 15.98 3.57
C TYR A 150 -1.23 17.41 3.57
N HIS A 151 -1.74 18.29 2.71
CA HIS A 151 -1.30 19.70 2.68
C HIS A 151 -1.66 20.48 3.94
N GLN A 152 -2.82 20.21 4.54
CA GLN A 152 -3.17 20.78 5.83
C GLN A 152 -2.18 20.33 6.91
N ALA A 153 -1.89 19.03 6.98
CA ALA A 153 -0.96 18.49 7.96
C ALA A 153 0.47 18.99 7.74
N GLU A 154 0.91 19.17 6.49
CA GLU A 154 2.19 19.83 6.15
C GLU A 154 2.23 21.26 6.68
N SER A 155 1.18 22.05 6.43
CA SER A 155 1.08 23.43 6.89
C SER A 155 1.16 23.56 8.41
N GLU A 156 0.57 22.61 9.15
CA GLU A 156 0.55 22.64 10.62
C GLU A 156 1.82 22.07 11.26
N SER A 157 2.45 21.08 10.62
CA SER A 157 3.55 20.32 11.22
C SER A 157 4.93 20.61 10.62
N GLY A 158 4.99 21.14 9.41
CA GLY A 158 6.23 21.26 8.63
C GLY A 158 6.71 19.92 8.04
N VAL A 159 5.92 18.85 8.15
CA VAL A 159 6.22 17.55 7.54
C VAL A 159 5.70 17.55 6.10
N GLY A 160 6.57 17.31 5.12
CA GLY A 160 6.19 17.34 3.71
C GLY A 160 5.01 16.43 3.40
N TRP A 161 4.01 16.94 2.67
CA TRP A 161 2.79 16.25 2.29
C TRP A 161 3.05 14.90 1.61
N ASN A 162 4.09 14.84 0.78
CA ASN A 162 4.54 13.65 0.07
C ASN A 162 5.00 12.52 1.01
N TYR A 163 5.58 12.86 2.16
CA TYR A 163 5.96 11.89 3.20
C TYR A 163 4.73 11.34 3.92
N LEU A 164 3.76 12.19 4.23
CA LEU A 164 2.49 11.76 4.82
C LEU A 164 1.73 10.82 3.88
N ALA A 165 1.69 11.16 2.59
CA ALA A 165 1.09 10.30 1.56
C ALA A 165 1.85 8.98 1.40
N ALA A 166 3.18 8.99 1.40
CA ALA A 166 4.00 7.78 1.31
C ALA A 166 3.80 6.84 2.51
N ILE A 167 3.74 7.39 3.73
CA ILE A 167 3.42 6.61 4.94
C ILE A 167 2.02 6.00 4.82
N ASN A 168 1.02 6.79 4.44
CA ASN A 168 -0.36 6.28 4.29
C ASN A 168 -0.46 5.21 3.19
N LEU A 169 0.31 5.35 2.10
CA LEU A 169 0.41 4.33 1.05
C LEU A 169 0.99 3.01 1.61
N VAL A 170 2.07 3.09 2.39
CA VAL A 170 2.75 1.91 2.95
C VAL A 170 1.91 1.24 4.03
N GLU A 171 1.27 2.01 4.91
CA GLU A 171 0.49 1.48 6.03
C GLU A 171 -0.80 0.79 5.58
N THR A 172 -1.60 1.46 4.77
CA THR A 172 -2.96 0.99 4.46
C THR A 172 -3.38 1.18 3.02
N ARG A 173 -2.45 1.41 2.10
CA ARG A 173 -2.80 1.70 0.71
C ARG A 173 -3.79 2.89 0.64
N LEU A 174 -3.33 4.03 1.19
CA LEU A 174 -4.08 5.29 1.26
C LEU A 174 -5.41 5.20 2.02
N GLY A 175 -5.49 4.31 3.01
CA GLY A 175 -6.68 4.11 3.84
C GLY A 175 -7.62 3.02 3.33
N SER A 176 -7.29 2.30 2.25
CA SER A 176 -8.14 1.21 1.73
C SER A 176 -8.23 -0.01 2.66
N ILE A 177 -7.20 -0.27 3.47
CA ILE A 177 -7.18 -1.42 4.37
C ILE A 177 -7.79 -1.03 5.71
N HIS A 178 -8.91 -1.67 6.06
CA HIS A 178 -9.54 -1.58 7.36
C HIS A 178 -9.28 -2.86 8.14
N GLY A 179 -8.53 -2.73 9.23
CA GLY A 179 -8.16 -3.86 10.08
C GLY A 179 -7.23 -3.43 11.20
N VAL A 180 -7.01 -4.35 12.13
CA VAL A 180 -6.09 -4.15 13.25
C VAL A 180 -4.83 -4.95 12.96
N SER A 181 -3.66 -4.31 13.08
CA SER A 181 -2.40 -5.04 12.99
C SER A 181 -2.22 -5.97 14.19
N THR A 182 -1.31 -6.91 14.10
CA THR A 182 -0.98 -7.80 15.23
C THR A 182 -0.41 -7.06 16.44
N ALA A 183 0.18 -5.88 16.23
CA ALA A 183 0.61 -5.00 17.31
C ALA A 183 -0.54 -4.17 17.89
N GLY A 184 -1.77 -4.28 17.34
CA GLY A 184 -2.93 -3.51 17.77
C GLY A 184 -3.03 -2.12 17.12
N ALA A 185 -2.25 -1.84 16.06
CA ALA A 185 -2.33 -0.60 15.32
C ALA A 185 -3.62 -0.53 14.49
N ARG A 186 -4.19 0.66 14.32
CA ARG A 186 -5.51 0.91 13.73
C ARG A 186 -5.51 2.15 12.85
N GLY A 187 -6.55 2.24 12.05
CA GLY A 187 -6.86 3.40 11.21
C GLY A 187 -5.93 3.56 10.02
N PRO A 188 -6.18 4.55 9.17
CA PRO A 188 -5.47 4.74 7.90
C PRO A 188 -3.96 4.91 8.04
N MET A 189 -3.50 5.46 9.15
CA MET A 189 -2.08 5.67 9.45
C MET A 189 -1.49 4.65 10.43
N GLN A 190 -2.22 3.57 10.74
CA GLN A 190 -1.81 2.44 11.60
C GLN A 190 -1.21 2.88 12.96
N PHE A 191 -1.90 3.75 13.66
CA PHE A 191 -1.50 4.15 15.00
C PHE A 191 -1.80 3.10 16.06
N LEU A 192 -0.88 2.93 17.00
CA LEU A 192 -1.23 2.34 18.28
C LEU A 192 -2.13 3.31 19.06
N PRO A 193 -3.22 2.83 19.73
CA PRO A 193 -4.16 3.73 20.43
C PRO A 193 -3.47 4.67 21.45
N GLY A 194 -2.47 4.18 22.18
CA GLY A 194 -1.71 5.00 23.13
C GLY A 194 -0.88 6.10 22.45
N THR A 195 -0.31 5.81 21.27
CA THR A 195 0.41 6.80 20.47
C THR A 195 -0.56 7.82 19.90
N PHE A 196 -1.69 7.37 19.34
CA PHE A 196 -2.72 8.27 18.84
C PHE A 196 -3.26 9.20 19.92
N ALA A 197 -3.49 8.71 21.15
CA ALA A 197 -3.93 9.55 22.26
C ALA A 197 -2.98 10.73 22.54
N SER A 198 -1.69 10.57 22.24
CA SER A 198 -0.68 11.64 22.42
C SER A 198 -0.67 12.69 21.32
N TYR A 199 -1.07 12.34 20.09
CA TYR A 199 -0.96 13.20 18.91
C TYR A 199 -2.30 13.52 18.23
N GLY A 200 -3.36 12.75 18.52
CA GLY A 200 -4.67 12.84 17.87
C GLY A 200 -5.54 13.98 18.34
N GLN A 201 -5.19 14.65 19.45
CA GLN A 201 -5.92 15.82 20.00
C GLN A 201 -7.43 15.58 20.20
N GLY A 202 -7.83 14.36 20.57
CA GLY A 202 -9.23 13.99 20.79
C GLY A 202 -9.99 13.60 19.50
N GLY A 203 -9.33 13.53 18.36
CA GLY A 203 -9.92 13.05 17.10
C GLY A 203 -10.15 11.54 17.07
N ASP A 204 -10.63 11.04 15.94
CA ASP A 204 -10.88 9.62 15.67
C ASP A 204 -9.70 8.96 14.95
N ILE A 205 -9.13 7.93 15.55
CA ILE A 205 -8.03 7.13 14.98
C ILE A 205 -8.37 6.51 13.62
N ASN A 206 -9.66 6.30 13.32
CA ASN A 206 -10.14 5.72 12.06
C ASN A 206 -10.47 6.81 11.02
N SER A 207 -10.53 8.08 11.41
CA SER A 207 -10.72 9.19 10.48
C SER A 207 -9.44 9.40 9.65
N PRO A 208 -9.50 9.42 8.30
CA PRO A 208 -8.35 9.78 7.47
C PRO A 208 -7.77 11.14 7.83
N HIS A 209 -8.60 12.17 7.99
CA HIS A 209 -8.16 13.51 8.39
C HIS A 209 -7.39 13.48 9.71
N ASP A 210 -8.02 12.96 10.79
CA ASP A 210 -7.45 13.04 12.13
C ASP A 210 -6.17 12.22 12.28
N SER A 211 -6.12 11.05 11.60
CA SER A 211 -4.94 10.19 11.57
C SER A 211 -3.78 10.83 10.81
N ILE A 212 -4.03 11.48 9.67
CA ILE A 212 -3.00 12.18 8.89
C ILE A 212 -2.46 13.38 9.71
N MET A 213 -3.34 14.15 10.33
CA MET A 213 -2.95 15.25 11.22
C MET A 213 -2.11 14.76 12.41
N ALA A 214 -2.49 13.65 13.03
CA ALA A 214 -1.73 13.05 14.12
C ALA A 214 -0.34 12.55 13.65
N ALA A 215 -0.23 12.01 12.43
CA ALA A 215 1.03 11.58 11.85
C ALA A 215 1.99 12.77 11.62
N GLY A 216 1.49 13.87 11.08
CA GLY A 216 2.27 15.11 10.96
C GLY A 216 2.82 15.58 12.29
N ARG A 217 1.97 15.65 13.33
CA ARG A 217 2.37 16.06 14.68
C ARG A 217 3.40 15.11 15.29
N MET A 218 3.21 13.80 15.13
CA MET A 218 4.16 12.78 15.63
C MET A 218 5.53 12.91 14.98
N LEU A 219 5.59 13.03 13.66
CA LEU A 219 6.84 13.17 12.91
C LEU A 219 7.55 14.48 13.27
N ALA A 220 6.82 15.58 13.35
CA ALA A 220 7.38 16.87 13.77
C ALA A 220 7.95 16.81 15.20
N ALA A 221 7.21 16.22 16.15
CA ALA A 221 7.66 16.01 17.53
C ALA A 221 8.90 15.11 17.65
N ASN A 222 9.13 14.23 16.66
CA ASN A 222 10.33 13.40 16.56
C ASN A 222 11.46 14.05 15.73
N GLY A 223 11.32 15.34 15.36
CA GLY A 223 12.39 16.12 14.76
C GLY A 223 12.53 15.98 13.24
N PHE A 224 11.44 15.69 12.52
CA PHE A 224 11.43 15.45 11.06
C PHE A 224 12.21 16.49 10.25
N VAL A 225 12.09 17.77 10.59
CA VAL A 225 12.79 18.87 9.86
C VAL A 225 14.31 18.80 10.01
N GLY A 226 14.80 18.33 11.17
CA GLY A 226 16.23 18.26 11.44
C GLY A 226 16.86 16.90 11.09
N ASP A 227 16.11 15.83 11.29
CA ASP A 227 16.53 14.44 11.01
C ASP A 227 15.31 13.62 10.60
N ARG A 228 15.00 13.71 9.32
CA ARG A 228 13.83 13.05 8.72
C ARG A 228 13.88 11.54 8.90
N ASP A 229 15.00 10.93 8.62
CA ASP A 229 15.16 9.48 8.64
C ASP A 229 14.97 8.94 10.07
N HIS A 230 15.48 9.67 11.08
CA HIS A 230 15.23 9.36 12.47
C HIS A 230 13.73 9.47 12.82
N ALA A 231 13.06 10.52 12.38
CA ALA A 231 11.63 10.70 12.65
C ALA A 231 10.78 9.58 12.04
N ILE A 232 11.07 9.17 10.78
CA ILE A 232 10.41 8.03 10.12
C ILE A 232 10.76 6.73 10.82
N TYR A 233 12.01 6.53 11.26
CA TYR A 233 12.40 5.36 12.06
C TYR A 233 11.65 5.31 13.40
N ARG A 234 11.30 6.45 13.99
CA ARG A 234 10.46 6.50 15.19
C ARG A 234 8.99 6.13 14.92
N TYR A 235 8.54 6.27 13.67
CA TYR A 235 7.21 5.82 13.26
C TYR A 235 7.14 4.30 13.15
N ASN A 236 8.13 3.70 12.46
CA ASN A 236 8.31 2.26 12.36
C ASN A 236 9.81 1.93 12.47
N HIS A 237 10.19 1.11 13.46
CA HIS A 237 11.58 0.84 13.85
C HIS A 237 12.32 -0.10 12.88
N ALA A 238 12.22 0.14 11.57
CA ALA A 238 12.90 -0.60 10.51
C ALA A 238 13.55 0.34 9.50
N ASN A 239 14.82 0.12 9.18
CA ASN A 239 15.53 0.93 8.17
C ASN A 239 14.96 0.71 6.77
N GLU A 240 14.48 -0.49 6.49
CA GLU A 240 13.79 -0.84 5.25
C GLU A 240 12.51 0.00 5.08
N TYR A 241 11.78 0.23 6.16
CA TYR A 241 10.61 1.11 6.16
C TYR A 241 11.00 2.56 5.83
N VAL A 242 12.02 3.09 6.52
CA VAL A 242 12.52 4.44 6.26
C VAL A 242 12.86 4.59 4.78
N ARG A 243 13.63 3.65 4.24
CA ARG A 243 14.05 3.69 2.84
C ARG A 243 12.88 3.57 1.88
N ALA A 244 11.92 2.69 2.13
CA ALA A 244 10.72 2.56 1.28
C ALA A 244 9.88 3.84 1.27
N VAL A 245 9.66 4.44 2.44
CA VAL A 245 8.94 5.72 2.57
C VAL A 245 9.67 6.85 1.83
N ASP A 246 11.00 6.95 1.97
CA ASP A 246 11.81 7.93 1.25
C ASP A 246 11.68 7.81 -0.27
N GLN A 247 11.71 6.58 -0.81
CA GLN A 247 11.57 6.36 -2.25
C GLN A 247 10.18 6.77 -2.74
N TYR A 248 9.11 6.32 -2.06
CA TYR A 248 7.76 6.72 -2.45
C TYR A 248 7.49 8.21 -2.24
N ALA A 249 7.99 8.81 -1.18
CA ALA A 249 7.86 10.26 -0.96
C ALA A 249 8.57 11.06 -2.06
N ALA A 250 9.76 10.64 -2.49
CA ALA A 250 10.47 11.29 -3.59
C ALA A 250 9.68 11.19 -4.90
N LEU A 251 9.11 10.03 -5.21
CA LEU A 251 8.27 9.82 -6.39
C LEU A 251 7.02 10.70 -6.36
N ILE A 252 6.26 10.66 -5.26
CA ILE A 252 5.02 11.43 -5.08
C ILE A 252 5.30 12.94 -5.18
N GLY A 253 6.43 13.40 -4.61
CA GLY A 253 6.79 14.82 -4.62
C GLY A 253 7.34 15.32 -5.96
N SER A 254 7.82 14.43 -6.84
CA SER A 254 8.41 14.80 -8.12
C SER A 254 7.41 14.90 -9.27
N ASP A 255 6.31 14.12 -9.20
CA ASP A 255 5.37 14.01 -10.31
C ASP A 255 3.95 13.70 -9.81
N PRO A 256 2.96 14.59 -10.04
CA PRO A 256 1.57 14.35 -9.66
C PRO A 256 0.96 13.07 -10.26
N ALA A 257 1.42 12.62 -11.43
CA ALA A 257 0.97 11.38 -12.05
C ALA A 257 1.30 10.17 -11.19
N THR A 258 2.40 10.21 -10.45
CA THR A 258 2.80 9.12 -9.53
C THR A 258 1.77 8.93 -8.41
N PHE A 259 1.33 9.99 -7.76
CA PHE A 259 0.28 9.89 -6.73
C PHE A 259 -1.02 9.36 -7.34
N ALA A 260 -1.40 9.85 -8.53
CA ALA A 260 -2.58 9.38 -9.24
C ALA A 260 -2.51 7.90 -9.63
N GLY A 261 -1.33 7.40 -9.99
CA GLY A 261 -1.05 5.98 -10.21
C GLY A 261 -1.20 5.17 -8.92
N PHE A 262 -0.49 5.58 -7.87
CA PHE A 262 -0.52 4.89 -6.56
C PHE A 262 -1.91 4.91 -5.92
N TYR A 263 -2.72 5.93 -6.16
CA TYR A 263 -4.12 6.00 -5.71
C TYR A 263 -4.97 4.87 -6.30
N ARG A 264 -4.63 4.38 -7.51
CA ARG A 264 -5.32 3.28 -8.20
C ARG A 264 -4.76 1.90 -7.90
N TRP A 265 -3.65 1.79 -7.16
CA TRP A 265 -3.06 0.50 -6.81
C TRP A 265 -4.01 -0.35 -5.97
N ASP A 266 -3.89 -1.66 -6.13
CA ASP A 266 -4.64 -2.66 -5.37
C ASP A 266 -3.96 -3.02 -4.04
N VAL A 267 -4.68 -3.78 -3.21
CA VAL A 267 -4.13 -4.38 -1.99
C VAL A 267 -3.66 -5.80 -2.31
N TYR A 268 -2.42 -6.12 -1.94
CA TYR A 268 -1.83 -7.45 -2.10
C TYR A 268 -1.33 -8.01 -0.78
N CYS A 269 -1.55 -9.30 -0.57
CA CYS A 269 -0.91 -10.09 0.48
C CYS A 269 0.19 -10.97 -0.08
N ASN A 270 1.37 -10.98 0.57
CA ASN A 270 2.45 -11.91 0.28
C ASN A 270 2.20 -13.23 1.02
N THR A 271 1.92 -14.31 0.27
CA THR A 271 1.50 -15.59 0.85
C THR A 271 2.30 -16.76 0.31
N THR A 272 2.16 -17.92 0.96
CA THR A 272 2.73 -19.21 0.48
C THR A 272 2.09 -19.66 -0.84
N ALA A 273 0.92 -19.11 -1.21
CA ALA A 273 0.30 -19.33 -2.52
C ALA A 273 0.73 -18.27 -3.56
N GLY A 274 1.72 -17.44 -3.25
CA GLY A 274 2.16 -16.30 -4.05
C GLY A 274 1.56 -14.98 -3.57
N ASP A 275 1.66 -13.95 -4.40
CA ASP A 275 0.94 -12.70 -4.19
C ASP A 275 -0.55 -12.93 -4.41
N VAL A 276 -1.36 -12.57 -3.43
CA VAL A 276 -2.81 -12.65 -3.50
C VAL A 276 -3.40 -11.26 -3.49
N LEU A 277 -4.13 -10.93 -4.54
CA LEU A 277 -4.88 -9.67 -4.65
C LEU A 277 -6.12 -9.75 -3.76
N LEU A 278 -6.32 -8.71 -2.95
CA LEU A 278 -7.53 -8.48 -2.16
C LEU A 278 -8.29 -7.30 -2.78
N PRO A 279 -9.35 -7.58 -3.57
CA PRO A 279 -10.09 -6.52 -4.25
C PRO A 279 -10.91 -5.67 -3.28
N ILE A 280 -11.31 -4.49 -3.73
CA ILE A 280 -12.34 -3.70 -3.04
C ILE A 280 -13.59 -4.58 -2.86
N GLY A 281 -14.13 -4.61 -1.64
CA GLY A 281 -15.22 -5.50 -1.24
C GLY A 281 -14.75 -6.80 -0.57
N TYR A 282 -13.43 -7.10 -0.56
CA TYR A 282 -12.91 -8.14 0.32
C TYR A 282 -13.28 -7.84 1.77
N ALA A 283 -13.86 -8.82 2.48
CA ALA A 283 -14.19 -8.69 3.89
C ALA A 283 -14.06 -10.05 4.58
N ALA A 284 -13.20 -10.12 5.59
CA ALA A 284 -13.01 -11.32 6.39
C ALA A 284 -13.05 -10.97 7.87
N SER A 285 -13.87 -11.67 8.64
CA SER A 285 -13.96 -11.53 10.10
C SER A 285 -12.92 -12.38 10.85
N SER A 286 -12.29 -13.33 10.16
CA SER A 286 -11.20 -14.19 10.65
C SER A 286 -10.22 -14.47 9.51
N PRO A 287 -8.96 -14.83 9.81
CA PRO A 287 -8.00 -15.20 8.77
C PRO A 287 -8.49 -16.36 7.92
N ILE A 288 -8.24 -16.29 6.60
CA ILE A 288 -8.64 -17.29 5.62
C ILE A 288 -7.37 -17.97 5.09
N PRO A 289 -7.29 -19.31 4.99
CA PRO A 289 -6.17 -19.98 4.32
C PRO A 289 -5.97 -19.44 2.89
N ALA A 290 -4.76 -18.99 2.56
CA ALA A 290 -4.49 -18.36 1.26
C ALA A 290 -4.78 -19.31 0.09
N ALA A 291 -4.42 -20.59 0.22
CA ALA A 291 -4.69 -21.62 -0.80
C ALA A 291 -6.19 -21.86 -1.04
N GLU A 292 -7.01 -21.79 0.03
CA GLU A 292 -8.47 -21.94 -0.07
C GLU A 292 -9.08 -20.72 -0.79
N TYR A 293 -8.62 -19.52 -0.46
CA TYR A 293 -9.09 -18.31 -1.11
C TYR A 293 -8.76 -18.31 -2.61
N VAL A 294 -7.51 -18.61 -2.98
CA VAL A 294 -7.06 -18.67 -4.38
C VAL A 294 -7.81 -19.76 -5.19
N ALA A 295 -8.15 -20.89 -4.57
CA ALA A 295 -8.92 -21.94 -5.25
C ALA A 295 -10.33 -21.50 -5.67
N SER A 296 -10.91 -20.52 -4.96
CA SER A 296 -12.26 -19.99 -5.23
C SER A 296 -12.27 -18.61 -5.87
N HIS A 297 -11.15 -17.91 -5.86
CA HIS A 297 -10.99 -16.55 -6.42
C HIS A 297 -9.81 -16.55 -7.39
N PRO A 298 -10.06 -16.55 -8.72
CA PRO A 298 -9.00 -16.44 -9.72
C PRO A 298 -8.09 -15.24 -9.46
N GLN A 299 -6.79 -15.46 -9.58
CA GLN A 299 -5.77 -14.45 -9.36
C GLN A 299 -5.15 -14.00 -10.68
#